data_71acefcec6a926e9e784fd3b4a36e3ed
#
_entry.id   71acefcec6a926e9e784fd3b4a36e3ed
#
_cell.length_a   1.000
_cell.length_b   1.000
_cell.length_c   1.000
_cell.angle_alpha   90.00
_cell.angle_beta   90.00
_cell.angle_gamma   90.00
#
_symmetry.space_group_name_H-M   'P 1'
#
loop_
_entity.id
_entity.type
_entity.pdbx_description
1 polymer ?
#
loop_
_entity_poly.entity_id
_entity_poly.type
_entity_poly.pdbx_seq_one_letter_code
_entity_poly.pdbx_strand_id
1 'polypeptide(L)'
;MKIELENIGMLKKATVKIDGLTVIAGENDTGKSTVGKIIFSIIKAISRYEEEFQESREFKIQEILDRIFFFLRKNLDYISDEKKYREILDFLLTLEKININFDMFTMNEYFNDLRNKIKEAFKPENYDENLIDSLLKELESIIKSPEDKQKSIENALNKVFRSEFNSNILYHNEFEGSIKLYENDLLLLDIEINKDNKVFLRNKVQPIEIEEATFIETPLILNNYDLLIRSQTGLDITKRSSRRLGVPYTTLHTKDLFDKLKA
;
A
#
# COMPACT_ATOMS: atom_id res chain seq x y z
N MET A 1 13.46 -11.58 -20.97
CA MET A 1 13.25 -11.64 -19.51
C MET A 1 13.21 -13.10 -19.06
N LYS A 2 13.74 -13.43 -17.85
CA LYS A 2 13.71 -14.78 -17.26
C LYS A 2 13.24 -14.68 -15.83
N ILE A 3 12.32 -15.55 -15.41
CA ILE A 3 11.87 -15.65 -14.02
C ILE A 3 12.24 -17.01 -13.44
N GLU A 4 12.78 -17.01 -12.24
CA GLU A 4 13.07 -18.22 -11.46
C GLU A 4 12.22 -18.21 -10.20
N LEU A 5 11.58 -19.32 -9.93
CA LEU A 5 10.61 -19.50 -8.84
C LEU A 5 11.01 -20.72 -8.02
N GLU A 6 10.98 -20.59 -6.70
CA GLU A 6 11.20 -21.68 -5.77
C GLU A 6 10.22 -21.60 -4.61
N ASN A 7 9.50 -22.70 -4.37
CA ASN A 7 8.50 -22.86 -3.31
C ASN A 7 7.37 -21.80 -3.34
N ILE A 8 6.79 -21.53 -4.51
CA ILE A 8 5.72 -20.54 -4.68
C ILE A 8 4.45 -21.16 -5.20
N GLY A 9 3.33 -21.00 -4.49
CA GLY A 9 2.00 -21.49 -4.86
C GLY A 9 1.99 -23.00 -5.12
N MET A 10 1.75 -23.40 -6.36
CA MET A 10 1.78 -24.80 -6.79
C MET A 10 3.16 -25.22 -7.34
N LEU A 11 4.17 -24.37 -7.30
CA LEU A 11 5.47 -24.60 -7.91
C LEU A 11 6.55 -24.83 -6.84
N LYS A 12 7.13 -26.02 -6.83
CA LYS A 12 8.30 -26.29 -6.00
C LYS A 12 9.56 -25.64 -6.59
N LYS A 13 9.76 -25.76 -7.91
CA LYS A 13 10.82 -25.06 -8.65
C LYS A 13 10.41 -24.90 -10.11
N ALA A 14 10.62 -23.70 -10.64
CA ALA A 14 10.37 -23.41 -12.04
C ALA A 14 11.31 -22.31 -12.56
N THR A 15 11.69 -22.41 -13.82
CA THR A 15 12.38 -21.36 -14.57
C THR A 15 11.63 -21.13 -15.86
N VAL A 16 11.20 -19.89 -16.10
CA VAL A 16 10.43 -19.53 -17.30
C VAL A 16 11.15 -18.40 -18.01
N LYS A 17 11.42 -18.59 -19.29
CA LYS A 17 11.93 -17.54 -20.18
C LYS A 17 10.72 -16.87 -20.86
N ILE A 18 10.64 -15.56 -20.77
CA ILE A 18 9.59 -14.74 -21.37
C ILE A 18 10.23 -13.96 -22.50
N ASP A 19 9.82 -14.30 -23.75
CA ASP A 19 10.39 -13.72 -24.96
C ASP A 19 9.29 -13.69 -26.05
N GLY A 20 8.76 -12.52 -26.33
CA GLY A 20 7.59 -12.38 -27.21
C GLY A 20 6.42 -13.24 -26.76
N LEU A 21 5.90 -14.11 -27.61
CA LEU A 21 4.86 -15.08 -27.27
C LEU A 21 5.47 -16.27 -26.51
N THR A 22 5.10 -16.42 -25.25
CA THR A 22 5.49 -17.56 -24.42
C THR A 22 4.29 -18.42 -24.10
N VAL A 23 4.38 -19.73 -24.41
CA VAL A 23 3.32 -20.72 -24.14
C VAL A 23 3.76 -21.67 -23.05
N ILE A 24 2.95 -21.79 -21.99
CA ILE A 24 3.17 -22.73 -20.88
C ILE A 24 2.07 -23.80 -20.95
N ALA A 25 2.43 -25.04 -21.25
CA ALA A 25 1.53 -26.17 -21.32
C ALA A 25 1.81 -27.17 -20.20
N GLY A 26 0.81 -27.93 -19.80
CA GLY A 26 0.90 -28.98 -18.77
C GLY A 26 -0.48 -29.37 -18.26
N GLU A 27 -0.53 -30.40 -17.41
CA GLU A 27 -1.75 -30.87 -16.76
C GLU A 27 -2.37 -29.79 -15.83
N ASN A 28 -3.63 -30.01 -15.42
CA ASN A 28 -4.27 -29.12 -14.44
C ASN A 28 -3.51 -29.18 -13.11
N ASP A 29 -3.58 -28.09 -12.34
CA ASP A 29 -2.95 -27.95 -11.02
C ASP A 29 -1.41 -28.07 -11.00
N THR A 30 -0.75 -27.85 -12.14
CA THR A 30 0.73 -27.83 -12.26
C THR A 30 1.36 -26.46 -12.08
N GLY A 31 0.57 -25.43 -11.71
CA GLY A 31 1.08 -24.09 -11.43
C GLY A 31 1.21 -23.15 -12.64
N LYS A 32 0.63 -23.47 -13.80
CA LYS A 32 0.64 -22.60 -14.99
C LYS A 32 0.11 -21.20 -14.69
N SER A 33 -1.07 -21.11 -14.07
CA SER A 33 -1.68 -19.83 -13.66
C SER A 33 -0.88 -19.12 -12.57
N THR A 34 -0.17 -19.86 -11.74
CA THR A 34 0.71 -19.30 -10.72
C THR A 34 1.81 -18.43 -11.33
N VAL A 35 2.42 -18.85 -12.44
CA VAL A 35 3.42 -18.06 -13.15
C VAL A 35 2.84 -16.73 -13.63
N GLY A 36 1.66 -16.77 -14.28
CA GLY A 36 0.97 -15.56 -14.76
C GLY A 36 0.62 -14.60 -13.62
N LYS A 37 0.08 -15.13 -12.51
CA LYS A 37 -0.23 -14.33 -11.30
C LYS A 37 0.99 -13.67 -10.70
N ILE A 38 2.13 -14.36 -10.63
CA ILE A 38 3.38 -13.81 -10.10
C ILE A 38 3.88 -12.66 -10.97
N ILE A 39 3.92 -12.85 -12.31
CA ILE A 39 4.37 -11.80 -13.23
C ILE A 39 3.46 -10.57 -13.13
N PHE A 40 2.14 -10.78 -13.16
CA PHE A 40 1.16 -9.71 -12.95
C PHE A 40 1.41 -9.00 -11.62
N SER A 41 1.59 -9.74 -10.53
CA SER A 41 1.78 -9.17 -9.19
C SER A 41 3.03 -8.30 -9.10
N ILE A 42 4.14 -8.73 -9.68
CA ILE A 42 5.41 -7.98 -9.70
C ILE A 42 5.23 -6.68 -10.48
N ILE A 43 4.75 -6.78 -11.73
CA ILE A 43 4.61 -5.59 -12.60
C ILE A 43 3.62 -4.61 -11.98
N LYS A 44 2.49 -5.09 -11.48
CA LYS A 44 1.47 -4.24 -10.86
C LYS A 44 1.97 -3.57 -9.59
N ALA A 45 2.74 -4.25 -8.76
CA ALA A 45 3.32 -3.67 -7.55
C ALA A 45 4.35 -2.58 -7.89
N ILE A 46 5.20 -2.83 -8.90
CA ILE A 46 6.22 -1.88 -9.33
C ILE A 46 5.60 -0.66 -10.02
N SER A 47 4.54 -0.81 -10.81
CA SER A 47 3.86 0.32 -11.44
C SER A 47 3.07 1.18 -10.46
N ARG A 48 2.73 0.65 -9.27
CA ARG A 48 1.87 1.32 -8.28
C ARG A 48 2.57 1.72 -6.98
N TYR A 49 3.89 1.54 -6.86
CA TYR A 49 4.57 1.78 -5.59
C TYR A 49 4.48 3.23 -5.11
N GLU A 50 4.43 4.19 -6.03
CA GLU A 50 4.28 5.61 -5.71
C GLU A 50 2.89 5.92 -5.14
N GLU A 51 1.82 5.40 -5.78
CA GLU A 51 0.46 5.50 -5.25
C GLU A 51 0.37 4.86 -3.87
N GLU A 52 0.98 3.70 -3.71
CA GLU A 52 1.02 2.97 -2.45
C GLU A 52 1.74 3.73 -1.33
N PHE A 53 2.82 4.40 -1.66
CA PHE A 53 3.52 5.27 -0.73
C PHE A 53 2.63 6.42 -0.27
N GLN A 54 1.98 7.12 -1.20
CA GLN A 54 1.09 8.23 -0.89
C GLN A 54 -0.12 7.76 -0.05
N GLU A 55 -0.79 6.69 -0.43
CA GLU A 55 -1.90 6.10 0.32
C GLU A 55 -1.48 5.70 1.76
N SER A 56 -0.31 5.09 1.91
CA SER A 56 0.21 4.69 3.22
C SER A 56 0.55 5.90 4.10
N ARG A 57 1.07 6.97 3.50
CA ARG A 57 1.40 8.22 4.18
C ARG A 57 0.13 8.96 4.61
N GLU A 58 -0.83 9.12 3.71
CA GLU A 58 -2.15 9.72 3.99
C GLU A 58 -2.86 8.98 5.14
N PHE A 59 -2.86 7.64 5.10
CA PHE A 59 -3.45 6.84 6.17
C PHE A 59 -2.82 7.11 7.54
N LYS A 60 -1.50 7.18 7.62
CA LYS A 60 -0.79 7.48 8.88
C LYS A 60 -1.06 8.89 9.38
N ILE A 61 -1.08 9.86 8.47
CA ILE A 61 -1.43 11.25 8.79
C ILE A 61 -2.84 11.29 9.36
N GLN A 62 -3.81 10.65 8.70
CA GLN A 62 -5.20 10.60 9.15
C GLN A 62 -5.33 9.98 10.54
N GLU A 63 -4.62 8.88 10.79
CA GLU A 63 -4.63 8.22 12.10
C GLU A 63 -4.15 9.15 13.22
N ILE A 64 -3.09 9.93 12.98
CA ILE A 64 -2.58 10.87 13.98
C ILE A 64 -3.51 12.06 14.12
N LEU A 65 -4.04 12.61 13.02
CA LEU A 65 -5.03 13.68 13.07
C LEU A 65 -6.27 13.26 13.88
N ASP A 66 -6.79 12.05 13.68
CA ASP A 66 -7.91 11.51 14.47
C ASP A 66 -7.57 11.49 15.97
N ARG A 67 -6.34 11.12 16.34
CA ARG A 67 -5.87 11.11 17.74
C ARG A 67 -5.77 12.53 18.31
N ILE A 68 -5.28 13.49 17.52
CA ILE A 68 -5.23 14.90 17.90
C ILE A 68 -6.65 15.47 18.04
N PHE A 69 -7.55 15.22 17.10
CA PHE A 69 -8.95 15.65 17.21
C PHE A 69 -9.65 15.06 18.45
N PHE A 70 -9.40 13.77 18.73
CA PHE A 70 -9.92 13.14 19.94
C PHE A 70 -9.40 13.81 21.21
N PHE A 71 -8.10 14.12 21.26
CA PHE A 71 -7.49 14.84 22.37
C PHE A 71 -8.11 16.23 22.53
N LEU A 72 -8.21 17.01 21.49
CA LEU A 72 -8.82 18.35 21.52
C LEU A 72 -10.28 18.27 22.01
N ARG A 73 -11.04 17.33 21.48
CA ARG A 73 -12.46 17.14 21.85
C ARG A 73 -12.62 16.72 23.33
N LYS A 74 -11.75 15.89 23.84
CA LYS A 74 -11.76 15.46 25.25
C LYS A 74 -11.50 16.61 26.22
N ASN A 75 -10.76 17.63 25.78
CA ASN A 75 -10.33 18.77 26.60
C ASN A 75 -11.16 20.05 26.32
N LEU A 76 -12.34 19.94 25.71
CA LEU A 76 -13.20 21.10 25.38
C LEU A 76 -13.54 21.99 26.57
N ASP A 77 -13.76 21.39 27.76
CA ASP A 77 -14.10 22.12 28.98
C ASP A 77 -12.94 22.99 29.51
N TYR A 78 -11.74 22.81 28.99
CA TYR A 78 -10.53 23.52 29.41
C TYR A 78 -10.08 24.60 28.41
N ILE A 79 -10.92 24.90 27.40
CA ILE A 79 -10.62 25.95 26.42
C ILE A 79 -10.69 27.31 27.12
N SER A 80 -9.60 28.07 26.98
CA SER A 80 -9.52 29.46 27.48
C SER A 80 -9.77 30.48 26.37
N ASP A 81 -9.57 30.12 25.10
CA ASP A 81 -9.74 30.98 23.93
C ASP A 81 -10.39 30.21 22.77
N GLU A 82 -11.70 30.39 22.60
CA GLU A 82 -12.46 29.73 21.53
C GLU A 82 -12.02 30.13 20.10
N LYS A 83 -11.49 31.36 19.91
CA LYS A 83 -11.02 31.78 18.59
C LYS A 83 -9.78 30.98 18.20
N LYS A 84 -8.82 30.86 19.08
CA LYS A 84 -7.61 30.05 18.83
C LYS A 84 -7.94 28.59 18.65
N TYR A 85 -8.88 28.06 19.41
CA TYR A 85 -9.36 26.68 19.20
C TYR A 85 -9.91 26.44 17.80
N ARG A 86 -10.70 27.37 17.25
CA ARG A 86 -11.20 27.29 15.86
C ARG A 86 -10.06 27.37 14.85
N GLU A 87 -9.07 28.25 15.05
CA GLU A 87 -7.90 28.33 14.17
C GLU A 87 -7.08 27.03 14.16
N ILE A 88 -6.99 26.32 15.30
CA ILE A 88 -6.36 25.01 15.39
C ILE A 88 -7.12 23.97 14.57
N LEU A 89 -8.45 23.92 14.71
CA LEU A 89 -9.30 23.00 13.95
C LEU A 89 -9.20 23.27 12.44
N ASP A 90 -9.27 24.51 12.01
CA ASP A 90 -9.15 24.89 10.60
C ASP A 90 -7.79 24.50 10.03
N PHE A 91 -6.72 24.66 10.81
CA PHE A 91 -5.39 24.23 10.41
C PHE A 91 -5.30 22.70 10.25
N LEU A 92 -5.79 21.92 11.21
CA LEU A 92 -5.79 20.45 11.13
C LEU A 92 -6.63 19.93 9.96
N LEU A 93 -7.80 20.53 9.71
CA LEU A 93 -8.64 20.22 8.55
C LEU A 93 -7.94 20.58 7.22
N THR A 94 -7.11 21.62 7.24
CA THR A 94 -6.29 21.97 6.08
C THR A 94 -5.22 20.92 5.83
N LEU A 95 -4.54 20.44 6.86
CA LEU A 95 -3.57 19.33 6.76
C LEU A 95 -4.20 18.03 6.23
N GLU A 96 -5.43 17.74 6.58
CA GLU A 96 -6.19 16.58 6.06
C GLU A 96 -6.41 16.65 4.53
N LYS A 97 -6.56 17.86 3.99
CA LYS A 97 -6.89 18.09 2.57
C LYS A 97 -5.66 18.28 1.66
N ILE A 98 -4.50 18.50 2.24
CA ILE A 98 -3.32 18.85 1.47
C ILE A 98 -2.61 17.59 0.96
N ASN A 99 -2.59 17.43 -0.36
CA ASN A 99 -1.61 16.64 -1.08
C ASN A 99 -0.21 17.30 -0.90
N ILE A 100 0.65 16.69 -0.11
CA ILE A 100 1.76 17.28 0.63
C ILE A 100 2.93 17.65 -0.31
N ASN A 101 2.90 18.86 -0.86
CA ASN A 101 4.04 19.53 -1.47
C ASN A 101 4.36 20.83 -0.70
N PHE A 102 4.65 20.71 0.60
CA PHE A 102 5.13 21.85 1.36
C PHE A 102 6.66 21.93 1.34
N ASP A 103 7.18 23.16 1.18
CA ASP A 103 8.58 23.43 1.47
C ASP A 103 8.89 23.19 2.95
N MET A 104 10.02 22.51 3.22
CA MET A 104 10.42 22.10 4.57
C MET A 104 10.54 23.27 5.56
N PHE A 105 10.93 24.46 5.09
CA PHE A 105 11.10 25.64 5.94
C PHE A 105 9.74 26.16 6.43
N THR A 106 8.81 26.30 5.51
CA THR A 106 7.44 26.74 5.79
C THR A 106 6.74 25.78 6.77
N MET A 107 6.99 24.47 6.65
CA MET A 107 6.41 23.47 7.51
C MET A 107 6.86 23.59 8.97
N ASN A 108 8.14 23.87 9.23
CA ASN A 108 8.65 24.07 10.59
C ASN A 108 7.95 25.24 11.28
N GLU A 109 7.77 26.36 10.58
CA GLU A 109 7.06 27.52 11.09
C GLU A 109 5.60 27.20 11.43
N TYR A 110 4.93 26.44 10.56
CA TYR A 110 3.55 26.02 10.77
C TYR A 110 3.38 25.12 12.00
N PHE A 111 4.24 24.14 12.21
CA PHE A 111 4.15 23.28 13.40
C PHE A 111 4.49 24.02 14.70
N ASN A 112 5.43 24.98 14.66
CA ASN A 112 5.72 25.82 15.82
C ASN A 112 4.55 26.75 16.15
N ASP A 113 3.93 27.36 15.16
CA ASP A 113 2.73 28.18 15.32
C ASP A 113 1.57 27.35 15.91
N LEU A 114 1.35 26.14 15.39
CA LEU A 114 0.32 25.22 15.90
C LEU A 114 0.56 24.86 17.39
N ARG A 115 1.81 24.54 17.77
CA ARG A 115 2.17 24.27 19.16
C ARG A 115 1.88 25.47 20.07
N ASN A 116 2.23 26.66 19.62
CA ASN A 116 1.97 27.89 20.38
C ASN A 116 0.45 28.16 20.51
N LYS A 117 -0.31 28.02 19.43
CA LYS A 117 -1.77 28.16 19.47
C LYS A 117 -2.45 27.17 20.40
N ILE A 118 -1.98 25.91 20.46
CA ILE A 118 -2.51 24.92 21.39
C ILE A 118 -2.20 25.35 22.85
N LYS A 119 -0.98 25.76 23.16
CA LYS A 119 -0.59 26.23 24.49
C LYS A 119 -1.40 27.45 24.95
N GLU A 120 -1.73 28.34 24.04
CA GLU A 120 -2.51 29.54 24.31
C GLU A 120 -4.02 29.27 24.40
N ALA A 121 -4.53 28.27 23.66
CA ALA A 121 -5.94 27.90 23.66
C ALA A 121 -6.38 27.12 24.91
N PHE A 122 -5.47 26.35 25.52
CA PHE A 122 -5.74 25.51 26.67
C PHE A 122 -5.00 25.97 27.91
N LYS A 123 -5.59 25.78 29.09
CA LYS A 123 -4.92 26.07 30.36
C LYS A 123 -3.88 24.97 30.65
N PRO A 124 -2.60 25.32 30.93
CA PRO A 124 -1.52 24.34 31.10
C PRO A 124 -1.77 23.28 32.18
N GLU A 125 -2.57 23.60 33.19
CA GLU A 125 -2.86 22.74 34.34
C GLU A 125 -3.80 21.57 34.05
N ASN A 126 -4.44 21.57 32.86
CA ASN A 126 -5.60 20.74 32.59
C ASN A 126 -5.49 19.87 31.34
N TYR A 127 -4.35 19.86 30.65
CA TYR A 127 -4.16 18.95 29.49
C TYR A 127 -2.74 18.35 29.50
N ASP A 128 -2.61 17.18 28.88
CA ASP A 128 -1.33 16.49 28.74
C ASP A 128 -0.51 17.09 27.59
N GLU A 129 0.34 18.07 27.93
CA GLU A 129 1.24 18.74 26.99
C GLU A 129 2.22 17.75 26.32
N ASN A 130 2.69 16.75 27.06
CA ASN A 130 3.63 15.76 26.53
C ASN A 130 2.97 14.88 25.46
N LEU A 131 1.71 14.51 25.65
CA LEU A 131 0.97 13.71 24.70
C LEU A 131 0.76 14.47 23.38
N ILE A 132 0.28 15.72 23.45
CA ILE A 132 0.04 16.50 22.24
C ILE A 132 1.36 16.81 21.50
N ASP A 133 2.42 17.16 22.23
CA ASP A 133 3.74 17.36 21.62
C ASP A 133 4.29 16.11 20.94
N SER A 134 4.07 14.92 21.54
CA SER A 134 4.48 13.67 20.92
C SER A 134 3.72 13.39 19.64
N LEU A 135 2.40 13.64 19.60
CA LEU A 135 1.56 13.49 18.40
C LEU A 135 1.96 14.45 17.28
N LEU A 136 2.23 15.70 17.61
CA LEU A 136 2.69 16.70 16.65
C LEU A 136 4.08 16.36 16.08
N LYS A 137 5.00 15.85 16.89
CA LYS A 137 6.31 15.39 16.43
C LYS A 137 6.19 14.17 15.52
N GLU A 138 5.31 13.22 15.86
CA GLU A 138 5.02 12.05 15.03
C GLU A 138 4.45 12.48 13.68
N LEU A 139 3.46 13.37 13.66
CA LEU A 139 2.88 13.94 12.44
C LEU A 139 3.93 14.64 11.58
N GLU A 140 4.74 15.52 12.19
CA GLU A 140 5.81 16.23 11.55
C GLU A 140 6.86 15.28 10.93
N SER A 141 7.23 14.21 11.64
CA SER A 141 8.18 13.22 11.15
C SER A 141 7.67 12.45 9.94
N ILE A 142 6.36 12.11 9.90
CA ILE A 142 5.75 11.42 8.75
C ILE A 142 5.68 12.35 7.55
N ILE A 143 5.31 13.61 7.76
CA ILE A 143 5.23 14.60 6.69
C ILE A 143 6.62 14.86 6.09
N LYS A 144 7.66 14.94 6.90
CA LYS A 144 9.05 15.19 6.47
C LYS A 144 9.79 13.94 5.99
N SER A 145 9.26 12.74 6.23
CA SER A 145 9.96 11.52 5.84
C SER A 145 10.13 11.44 4.33
N PRO A 146 11.37 11.28 3.82
CA PRO A 146 11.59 11.06 2.40
C PRO A 146 10.96 9.73 1.98
N GLU A 147 10.59 9.65 0.71
CA GLU A 147 10.15 8.39 0.13
C GLU A 147 11.30 7.38 0.11
N ASP A 148 11.12 6.26 0.80
CA ASP A 148 11.98 5.10 0.63
C ASP A 148 11.38 4.20 -0.46
N LYS A 149 11.85 4.40 -1.70
CA LYS A 149 11.41 3.66 -2.88
C LYS A 149 11.46 2.14 -2.66
N GLN A 150 12.53 1.63 -2.06
CA GLN A 150 12.71 0.21 -1.80
C GLN A 150 11.61 -0.34 -0.89
N LYS A 151 11.36 0.36 0.21
CA LYS A 151 10.32 -0.01 1.16
C LYS A 151 8.91 0.16 0.60
N SER A 152 8.69 1.17 -0.23
CA SER A 152 7.40 1.39 -0.91
C SER A 152 7.09 0.26 -1.89
N ILE A 153 8.09 -0.18 -2.68
CA ILE A 153 7.95 -1.35 -3.57
C ILE A 153 7.70 -2.63 -2.75
N GLU A 154 8.41 -2.85 -1.66
CA GLU A 154 8.20 -4.01 -0.79
C GLU A 154 6.79 -4.04 -0.20
N ASN A 155 6.27 -2.90 0.25
CA ASN A 155 4.90 -2.77 0.73
C ASN A 155 3.88 -3.03 -0.38
N ALA A 156 4.09 -2.48 -1.58
CA ALA A 156 3.23 -2.72 -2.74
C ALA A 156 3.21 -4.21 -3.12
N LEU A 157 4.38 -4.87 -3.18
CA LEU A 157 4.50 -6.31 -3.40
C LEU A 157 3.72 -7.10 -2.35
N ASN A 158 3.88 -6.81 -1.07
CA ASN A 158 3.15 -7.48 0.00
C ASN A 158 1.64 -7.37 -0.16
N LYS A 159 1.12 -6.19 -0.53
CA LYS A 159 -0.31 -5.98 -0.73
C LYS A 159 -0.84 -6.71 -1.96
N VAL A 160 -0.14 -6.60 -3.11
CA VAL A 160 -0.57 -7.24 -4.35
C VAL A 160 -0.52 -8.76 -4.21
N PHE A 161 0.56 -9.33 -3.70
CA PHE A 161 0.67 -10.78 -3.49
C PHE A 161 -0.39 -11.31 -2.52
N ARG A 162 -0.68 -10.58 -1.43
CA ARG A 162 -1.78 -10.96 -0.53
C ARG A 162 -3.12 -10.98 -1.22
N SER A 163 -3.40 -10.01 -2.09
CA SER A 163 -4.64 -9.96 -2.86
C SER A 163 -4.77 -11.12 -3.85
N GLU A 164 -3.68 -11.47 -4.54
CA GLU A 164 -3.67 -12.49 -5.58
C GLU A 164 -3.65 -13.93 -5.04
N PHE A 165 -3.00 -14.15 -3.91
CA PHE A 165 -2.78 -15.48 -3.32
C PHE A 165 -3.60 -15.72 -2.05
N ASN A 166 -4.53 -14.83 -1.68
CA ASN A 166 -5.30 -14.92 -0.43
C ASN A 166 -4.41 -15.15 0.80
N SER A 167 -3.26 -14.48 0.85
CA SER A 167 -2.24 -14.65 1.90
C SER A 167 -1.62 -16.05 1.98
N ASN A 168 -1.72 -16.90 0.95
CA ASN A 168 -1.11 -18.22 0.88
C ASN A 168 -0.17 -18.30 -0.33
N ILE A 169 1.00 -17.68 -0.22
CA ILE A 169 1.94 -17.52 -1.32
C ILE A 169 2.87 -18.72 -1.43
N LEU A 170 3.25 -19.33 -0.31
CA LEU A 170 4.23 -20.41 -0.27
C LEU A 170 3.66 -21.74 -0.80
N TYR A 171 4.55 -22.58 -1.33
CA TYR A 171 4.24 -23.97 -1.63
C TYR A 171 3.88 -24.73 -0.35
N HIS A 172 3.02 -25.73 -0.45
CA HIS A 172 2.50 -26.48 0.70
C HIS A 172 3.64 -27.06 1.56
N ASN A 173 3.58 -26.80 2.88
CA ASN A 173 4.56 -27.19 3.90
C ASN A 173 5.97 -26.60 3.75
N GLU A 174 6.17 -25.60 2.90
CA GLU A 174 7.43 -24.86 2.85
C GLU A 174 7.38 -23.60 3.72
N PHE A 175 8.52 -23.22 4.27
CA PHE A 175 8.66 -22.07 5.19
C PHE A 175 9.29 -20.86 4.53
N GLU A 176 9.87 -21.05 3.36
CA GLU A 176 10.55 -20.03 2.59
C GLU A 176 10.31 -20.25 1.09
N GLY A 177 10.18 -19.16 0.36
CA GLY A 177 10.10 -19.18 -1.09
C GLY A 177 10.89 -18.04 -1.70
N SER A 178 11.27 -18.16 -2.96
CA SER A 178 12.00 -17.12 -3.66
C SER A 178 11.52 -16.90 -5.09
N ILE A 179 11.62 -15.64 -5.53
CA ILE A 179 11.33 -15.22 -6.89
C ILE A 179 12.46 -14.33 -7.37
N LYS A 180 13.09 -14.69 -8.49
CA LYS A 180 14.14 -13.89 -9.11
C LYS A 180 13.77 -13.54 -10.54
N LEU A 181 13.90 -12.28 -10.87
CA LEU A 181 13.64 -11.75 -12.20
C LEU A 181 14.93 -11.25 -12.83
N TYR A 182 15.20 -11.69 -14.06
CA TYR A 182 16.41 -11.35 -14.80
C TYR A 182 16.06 -10.78 -16.18
N GLU A 183 16.90 -9.88 -16.65
CA GLU A 183 16.95 -9.45 -18.03
C GLU A 183 18.40 -9.47 -18.54
N ASN A 184 18.65 -10.17 -19.64
CA ASN A 184 20.00 -10.33 -20.21
C ASN A 184 21.05 -10.71 -19.15
N ASP A 185 20.71 -11.69 -18.29
CA ASP A 185 21.50 -12.16 -17.14
C ASP A 185 21.72 -11.14 -16.01
N LEU A 186 21.20 -9.93 -16.11
CA LEU A 186 21.17 -8.96 -15.02
C LEU A 186 20.01 -9.29 -14.08
N LEU A 187 20.30 -9.42 -12.78
CA LEU A 187 19.28 -9.58 -11.74
C LEU A 187 18.55 -8.25 -11.51
N LEU A 188 17.29 -8.17 -11.92
CA LEU A 188 16.45 -6.99 -11.74
C LEU A 188 15.79 -6.96 -10.37
N LEU A 189 15.33 -8.13 -9.90
CA LEU A 189 14.55 -8.27 -8.68
C LEU A 189 14.84 -9.62 -8.02
N ASP A 190 15.09 -9.59 -6.72
CA ASP A 190 15.23 -10.78 -5.86
C ASP A 190 14.28 -10.65 -4.66
N ILE A 191 13.25 -11.49 -4.64
CA ILE A 191 12.20 -11.52 -3.63
C ILE A 191 12.37 -12.78 -2.80
N GLU A 192 12.30 -12.62 -1.49
CA GLU A 192 12.13 -13.70 -0.53
C GLU A 192 10.75 -13.62 0.12
N ILE A 193 10.17 -14.77 0.37
CA ILE A 193 8.88 -14.90 1.06
C ILE A 193 9.11 -15.79 2.28
N ASN A 194 8.77 -15.27 3.46
CA ASN A 194 8.95 -16.00 4.71
C ASN A 194 7.71 -16.84 5.08
N LYS A 195 7.82 -17.62 6.16
CA LYS A 195 6.76 -18.48 6.71
C LYS A 195 5.42 -17.75 7.00
N ASP A 196 5.47 -16.45 7.25
CA ASP A 196 4.28 -15.62 7.50
C ASP A 196 3.68 -15.08 6.19
N ASN A 197 4.12 -15.58 5.04
CA ASN A 197 3.78 -15.10 3.70
C ASN A 197 4.06 -13.60 3.49
N LYS A 198 5.10 -13.08 4.16
CA LYS A 198 5.61 -11.74 3.95
C LYS A 198 6.69 -11.73 2.91
N VAL A 199 6.61 -10.74 2.03
CA VAL A 199 7.54 -10.49 0.92
C VAL A 199 8.63 -9.53 1.37
N PHE A 200 9.89 -9.84 1.07
CA PHE A 200 11.07 -9.03 1.34
C PHE A 200 11.91 -8.90 0.07
N LEU A 201 12.53 -7.74 -0.14
CA LEU A 201 13.45 -7.48 -1.22
C LEU A 201 14.89 -7.75 -0.76
N ARG A 202 15.58 -8.67 -1.45
CA ARG A 202 16.98 -9.04 -1.18
C ARG A 202 17.99 -8.15 -1.90
N ASN A 203 17.56 -7.47 -2.99
CA ASN A 203 18.40 -6.55 -3.74
C ASN A 203 17.68 -5.21 -3.96
N LYS A 204 18.44 -4.20 -4.36
CA LYS A 204 17.87 -2.94 -4.85
C LYS A 204 17.21 -3.21 -6.21
N VAL A 205 15.92 -2.89 -6.30
CA VAL A 205 15.13 -3.08 -7.54
C VAL A 205 15.75 -2.26 -8.67
N GLN A 206 16.07 -2.94 -9.77
CA GLN A 206 16.54 -2.30 -10.98
C GLN A 206 15.33 -1.84 -11.83
N PRO A 207 15.50 -0.85 -12.72
CA PRO A 207 14.42 -0.44 -13.63
C PRO A 207 13.91 -1.64 -14.44
N ILE A 208 12.58 -1.75 -14.53
CA ILE A 208 11.89 -2.76 -15.33
C ILE A 208 11.13 -2.00 -16.41
N GLU A 209 11.38 -2.32 -17.69
CA GLU A 209 10.80 -1.61 -18.84
C GLU A 209 9.30 -1.88 -19.02
N ILE A 210 8.77 -2.94 -18.40
CA ILE A 210 7.34 -3.28 -18.52
C ILE A 210 6.54 -2.42 -17.54
N GLU A 211 5.77 -1.50 -18.07
CA GLU A 211 4.96 -0.56 -17.28
C GLU A 211 3.60 -1.14 -16.86
N GLU A 212 3.07 -2.11 -17.63
CA GLU A 212 1.75 -2.65 -17.37
C GLU A 212 1.63 -4.14 -17.70
N ALA A 213 0.78 -4.83 -16.92
CA ALA A 213 0.39 -6.21 -17.13
C ALA A 213 -1.13 -6.38 -16.97
N THR A 214 -1.70 -7.29 -17.75
CA THR A 214 -3.07 -7.75 -17.58
C THR A 214 -3.07 -9.26 -17.46
N PHE A 215 -3.70 -9.80 -16.42
CA PHE A 215 -3.84 -11.23 -16.24
C PHE A 215 -5.31 -11.64 -16.41
N ILE A 216 -5.57 -12.54 -17.36
CA ILE A 216 -6.89 -13.09 -17.66
C ILE A 216 -6.88 -14.55 -17.26
N GLU A 217 -7.48 -14.88 -16.10
CA GLU A 217 -7.52 -16.26 -15.60
C GLU A 217 -8.48 -17.13 -16.42
N THR A 218 -9.68 -16.61 -16.69
CA THR A 218 -10.67 -17.27 -17.55
C THR A 218 -11.63 -16.26 -18.19
N PRO A 219 -11.97 -16.41 -19.49
CA PRO A 219 -12.96 -15.55 -20.12
C PRO A 219 -14.36 -15.66 -19.49
N LEU A 220 -14.68 -16.76 -18.82
CA LEU A 220 -15.99 -16.98 -18.17
C LEU A 220 -16.27 -15.97 -17.06
N ILE A 221 -15.24 -15.30 -16.53
CA ILE A 221 -15.40 -14.27 -15.51
C ILE A 221 -16.22 -13.10 -16.02
N LEU A 222 -16.22 -12.84 -17.35
CA LEU A 222 -17.02 -11.80 -17.99
C LEU A 222 -18.53 -12.00 -17.82
N ASN A 223 -18.98 -13.24 -17.59
CA ASN A 223 -20.40 -13.53 -17.33
C ASN A 223 -20.91 -12.96 -15.99
N ASN A 224 -19.99 -12.60 -15.09
CA ASN A 224 -20.30 -12.02 -13.78
C ASN A 224 -20.02 -10.50 -13.72
N TYR A 225 -20.09 -9.82 -14.86
CA TYR A 225 -19.74 -8.41 -15.00
C TYR A 225 -20.39 -7.51 -13.92
N ASP A 226 -21.71 -7.61 -13.71
CA ASP A 226 -22.43 -6.76 -12.76
C ASP A 226 -22.00 -6.97 -11.30
N LEU A 227 -21.66 -8.20 -10.93
CA LEU A 227 -21.13 -8.51 -9.60
C LEU A 227 -19.73 -7.95 -9.42
N LEU A 228 -18.89 -8.06 -10.45
CA LEU A 228 -17.50 -7.66 -10.40
C LEU A 228 -17.32 -6.14 -10.40
N ILE A 229 -18.19 -5.39 -11.09
CA ILE A 229 -18.19 -3.92 -11.01
C ILE A 229 -18.34 -3.43 -9.57
N ARG A 230 -19.13 -4.11 -8.75
CA ARG A 230 -19.41 -3.75 -7.36
C ARG A 230 -18.46 -4.39 -6.36
N SER A 231 -17.54 -5.26 -6.82
CA SER A 231 -16.64 -6.01 -5.94
C SER A 231 -15.53 -5.13 -5.36
N GLN A 232 -15.00 -5.57 -4.23
CA GLN A 232 -13.82 -4.99 -3.58
C GLN A 232 -12.62 -5.93 -3.72
N THR A 233 -11.42 -5.35 -3.76
CA THR A 233 -10.15 -6.09 -3.71
C THR A 233 -9.55 -6.07 -2.32
N GLY A 234 -8.52 -6.89 -2.07
CA GLY A 234 -7.74 -6.83 -0.83
C GLY A 234 -7.08 -5.46 -0.61
N LEU A 235 -6.78 -4.73 -1.68
CA LEU A 235 -6.26 -3.36 -1.62
C LEU A 235 -7.34 -2.37 -1.13
N ASP A 236 -8.58 -2.51 -1.61
CA ASP A 236 -9.68 -1.64 -1.19
C ASP A 236 -10.02 -1.82 0.29
N ILE A 237 -9.89 -3.05 0.82
CA ILE A 237 -10.18 -3.35 2.23
C ILE A 237 -9.19 -2.65 3.17
N THR A 238 -7.97 -2.37 2.72
CA THR A 238 -6.98 -1.64 3.53
C THR A 238 -7.29 -0.15 3.65
N LYS A 239 -8.13 0.41 2.77
CA LYS A 239 -8.58 1.80 2.82
C LYS A 239 -9.73 1.93 3.83
N ARG A 240 -9.61 2.85 4.78
CA ARG A 240 -10.64 3.09 5.84
C ARG A 240 -12.03 3.40 5.28
N SER A 241 -12.08 4.08 4.13
CA SER A 241 -13.32 4.52 3.47
C SER A 241 -14.02 3.43 2.65
N SER A 242 -13.36 2.32 2.34
CA SER A 242 -13.83 1.31 1.40
C SER A 242 -14.41 0.04 2.04
N ARG A 243 -14.45 -0.04 3.38
CA ARG A 243 -15.11 -1.16 4.08
C ARG A 243 -16.62 -1.09 3.92
N ARG A 244 -17.12 -1.54 2.78
CA ARG A 244 -18.55 -1.67 2.54
C ARG A 244 -19.00 -3.10 2.86
N LEU A 245 -19.81 -3.26 3.90
CA LEU A 245 -20.42 -4.55 4.24
C LEU A 245 -21.31 -5.03 3.10
N GLY A 246 -21.21 -6.31 2.74
CA GLY A 246 -22.02 -6.95 1.72
C GLY A 246 -21.55 -6.78 0.27
N VAL A 247 -20.39 -6.16 0.05
CA VAL A 247 -19.78 -6.08 -1.28
C VAL A 247 -18.96 -7.35 -1.55
N PRO A 248 -19.13 -8.02 -2.71
CA PRO A 248 -18.36 -9.20 -3.07
C PRO A 248 -16.85 -8.94 -3.12
N TYR A 249 -16.07 -9.91 -2.69
CA TYR A 249 -14.61 -9.86 -2.76
C TYR A 249 -14.12 -10.44 -4.10
N THR A 250 -13.13 -9.81 -4.71
CA THR A 250 -12.47 -10.31 -5.92
C THR A 250 -10.96 -10.09 -5.86
N THR A 251 -10.23 -10.79 -6.71
CA THR A 251 -8.78 -10.59 -6.88
C THR A 251 -8.47 -9.30 -7.61
N LEU A 252 -7.26 -8.78 -7.39
CA LEU A 252 -6.83 -7.53 -8.02
C LEU A 252 -6.81 -7.65 -9.55
N HIS A 253 -6.30 -8.76 -10.11
CA HIS A 253 -6.24 -8.95 -11.57
C HIS A 253 -7.62 -8.92 -12.22
N THR A 254 -8.61 -9.53 -11.55
CA THR A 254 -9.99 -9.52 -12.04
C THR A 254 -10.55 -8.10 -12.06
N LYS A 255 -10.36 -7.36 -10.98
CA LYS A 255 -10.80 -5.96 -10.89
C LYS A 255 -10.12 -5.07 -11.93
N ASP A 256 -8.79 -5.18 -12.07
CA ASP A 256 -7.99 -4.46 -13.06
C ASP A 256 -8.47 -4.71 -14.50
N LEU A 257 -8.78 -5.96 -14.85
CA LEU A 257 -9.34 -6.31 -16.15
C LEU A 257 -10.66 -5.56 -16.42
N PHE A 258 -11.56 -5.54 -15.43
CA PHE A 258 -12.85 -4.86 -15.58
C PHE A 258 -12.72 -3.34 -15.66
N ASP A 259 -11.82 -2.75 -14.89
CA ASP A 259 -11.59 -1.30 -14.93
C ASP A 259 -11.03 -0.89 -16.32
N LYS A 260 -10.16 -1.70 -16.93
CA LYS A 260 -9.67 -1.50 -18.31
C LYS A 260 -10.73 -1.70 -19.40
N LEU A 261 -11.70 -2.57 -19.17
CA LEU A 261 -12.81 -2.78 -20.12
C LEU A 261 -13.86 -1.67 -20.08
N LYS A 262 -13.83 -0.82 -19.03
CA LYS A 262 -14.72 0.35 -18.90
C LYS A 262 -14.12 1.62 -19.46
N ALA A 263 -12.79 1.73 -19.51
CA ALA A 263 -12.08 2.90 -20.03
C ALA A 263 -12.16 2.96 -21.54
#